data_db8f0b1a3b30aaf4735df8c42b57aaac
#
_entry.id   db8f0b1a3b30aaf4735df8c42b57aaac
#
_cell.length_a   1.000
_cell.length_b   1.000
_cell.length_c   1.000
_cell.angle_alpha   90.00
_cell.angle_beta   90.00
_cell.angle_gamma   90.00
#
_symmetry.space_group_name_H-M   'P 1'
#
loop_
_entity.id
_entity.type
_entity.pdbx_description
1 polymer ?
#
loop_
_entity_poly.entity_id
_entity_poly.type
_entity_poly.pdbx_seq_one_letter_code
_entity_poly.pdbx_strand_id
1 'polypeptide(L)'
;MKLPITIEYNSGEQATYIAQPPEWAKWEKQTGHTISQAKEKLGMWDLMFLAYNAHKREKAGTPVKPFEAWMETISDVIVGDANPKATEKEA
;
A
#
# COMPACT_ATOMS: atom_id res chain seq x y z
N MET A 1 -6.30 1.02 12.39
CA MET A 1 -6.21 1.97 11.29
C MET A 1 -6.11 1.22 9.98
N LYS A 2 -6.94 1.58 9.02
CA LYS A 2 -6.95 0.92 7.72
C LYS A 2 -6.77 1.98 6.64
N LEU A 3 -5.91 1.70 5.67
CA LEU A 3 -5.66 2.62 4.57
C LEU A 3 -5.68 1.85 3.26
N PRO A 4 -6.70 2.06 2.41
CA PRO A 4 -6.71 1.42 1.10
C PRO A 4 -5.66 2.06 0.20
N ILE A 5 -4.89 1.21 -0.49
CA ILE A 5 -3.88 1.65 -1.43
C ILE A 5 -4.09 0.86 -2.71
N THR A 6 -4.41 1.56 -3.79
CA THR A 6 -4.64 0.93 -5.09
C THR A 6 -3.37 1.01 -5.90
N ILE A 7 -2.91 -0.14 -6.35
CA ILE A 7 -1.72 -0.24 -7.18
C ILE A 7 -2.15 -0.50 -8.60
N GLU A 8 -1.67 0.35 -9.51
CA GLU A 8 -1.84 0.11 -10.93
C GLU A 8 -0.53 -0.44 -11.47
N TYR A 9 -0.59 -1.62 -12.09
CA TYR A 9 0.59 -2.28 -12.62
C TYR A 9 0.84 -1.88 -14.07
N ASN A 10 2.07 -2.06 -14.53
CA ASN A 10 2.43 -1.76 -15.91
C ASN A 10 1.58 -2.55 -16.92
N SER A 11 1.05 -3.68 -16.50
CA SER A 11 0.18 -4.49 -17.34
C SER A 11 -1.21 -3.87 -17.56
N GLY A 12 -1.54 -2.84 -16.78
CA GLY A 12 -2.87 -2.24 -16.81
C GLY A 12 -3.80 -2.79 -15.74
N GLU A 13 -3.39 -3.84 -15.05
CA GLU A 13 -4.19 -4.40 -13.96
C GLU A 13 -4.10 -3.50 -12.74
N GLN A 14 -5.15 -3.53 -11.93
CA GLN A 14 -5.18 -2.80 -10.67
C GLN A 14 -5.54 -3.74 -9.54
N ALA A 15 -5.01 -3.46 -8.35
CA ALA A 15 -5.36 -4.19 -7.15
C ALA A 15 -5.34 -3.24 -5.98
N THR A 16 -6.30 -3.38 -5.07
CA THR A 16 -6.34 -2.56 -3.88
C THR A 16 -5.92 -3.40 -2.68
N TYR A 17 -4.93 -2.90 -1.96
CA TYR A 17 -4.43 -3.54 -0.75
C TYR A 17 -4.72 -2.61 0.42
N ILE A 18 -5.18 -3.19 1.52
CA ILE A 18 -5.56 -2.39 2.68
C ILE A 18 -4.50 -2.56 3.76
N ALA A 19 -3.78 -1.47 4.05
CA ALA A 19 -2.82 -1.46 5.14
C ALA A 19 -3.59 -1.47 6.45
N GLN A 20 -3.35 -2.50 7.25
CA GLN A 20 -4.01 -2.69 8.54
C GLN A 20 -2.95 -2.69 9.63
N PRO A 21 -3.34 -2.83 10.90
CA PRO A 21 -2.37 -2.73 11.99
C PRO A 21 -1.07 -3.51 11.81
N PRO A 22 -1.08 -4.75 11.27
CA PRO A 22 0.20 -5.43 11.06
C PRO A 22 1.14 -4.67 10.12
N GLU A 23 0.61 -4.09 9.04
CA GLU A 23 1.43 -3.34 8.11
C GLU A 23 1.94 -2.06 8.76
N TRP A 24 1.09 -1.38 9.52
CA TRP A 24 1.49 -0.16 10.19
C TRP A 24 2.58 -0.41 11.23
N ALA A 25 2.48 -1.53 11.96
CA ALA A 25 3.52 -1.89 12.92
C ALA A 25 4.86 -2.12 12.23
N LYS A 26 4.83 -2.79 11.08
CA LYS A 26 6.05 -3.00 10.30
C LYS A 26 6.61 -1.68 9.79
N TRP A 27 5.74 -0.77 9.37
CA TRP A 27 6.16 0.55 8.89
C TRP A 27 6.83 1.34 10.00
N GLU A 28 6.24 1.35 11.20
CA GLU A 28 6.85 2.04 12.32
C GLU A 28 8.23 1.50 12.64
N LYS A 29 8.36 0.19 12.63
CA LYS A 29 9.63 -0.45 12.94
C LYS A 29 10.66 -0.14 11.87
N GLN A 30 10.25 -0.13 10.61
CA GLN A 30 11.17 0.08 9.50
C GLN A 30 11.63 1.52 9.39
N THR A 31 10.74 2.48 9.64
CA THR A 31 11.03 3.90 9.40
C THR A 31 11.40 4.65 10.66
N GLY A 32 11.02 4.15 11.82
CA GLY A 32 11.19 4.88 13.08
C GLY A 32 10.15 5.94 13.33
N HIS A 33 9.22 6.12 12.41
CA HIS A 33 8.11 7.07 12.61
C HIS A 33 6.98 6.39 13.35
N THR A 34 6.12 7.19 13.99
CA THR A 34 4.93 6.65 14.65
C THR A 34 3.71 6.89 13.78
N ILE A 35 2.64 6.13 14.08
CA ILE A 35 1.40 6.23 13.32
C ILE A 35 0.84 7.65 13.36
N SER A 36 1.08 8.39 14.44
CA SER A 36 0.61 9.76 14.56
C SER A 36 1.30 10.70 13.57
N GLN A 37 2.47 10.30 13.05
CA GLN A 37 3.21 11.08 12.07
C GLN A 37 2.91 10.66 10.64
N ALA A 38 2.10 9.62 10.45
CA ALA A 38 1.92 9.01 9.14
C ALA A 38 1.44 10.02 8.10
N LYS A 39 0.49 10.87 8.48
CA LYS A 39 -0.09 11.81 7.54
C LYS A 39 0.96 12.72 6.91
N GLU A 40 1.99 13.06 7.67
CA GLU A 40 3.04 13.97 7.18
C GLU A 40 4.24 13.25 6.59
N LYS A 41 4.41 11.98 6.94
CA LYS A 41 5.63 11.25 6.59
C LYS A 41 5.46 10.21 5.50
N LEU A 42 4.24 10.02 5.00
CA LEU A 42 4.02 9.03 3.95
C LEU A 42 4.50 9.56 2.61
N GLY A 43 5.52 8.91 2.07
CA GLY A 43 5.98 9.18 0.73
C GLY A 43 5.69 7.97 -0.15
N MET A 44 6.19 8.00 -1.38
CA MET A 44 5.91 6.93 -2.35
C MET A 44 6.45 5.59 -1.85
N TRP A 45 7.68 5.59 -1.30
CA TRP A 45 8.24 4.34 -0.79
C TRP A 45 7.36 3.76 0.31
N ASP A 46 6.88 4.64 1.21
CA ASP A 46 6.07 4.20 2.34
C ASP A 46 4.76 3.56 1.88
N LEU A 47 4.13 4.18 0.89
CA LEU A 47 2.87 3.65 0.36
C LEU A 47 3.08 2.29 -0.29
N MET A 48 4.15 2.15 -1.07
CA MET A 48 4.48 0.87 -1.69
C MET A 48 4.84 -0.17 -0.64
N PHE A 49 5.56 0.22 0.40
CA PHE A 49 5.92 -0.68 1.48
C PHE A 49 4.68 -1.24 2.18
N LEU A 50 3.74 -0.34 2.50
CA LEU A 50 2.50 -0.75 3.16
C LEU A 50 1.68 -1.68 2.26
N ALA A 51 1.52 -1.30 0.99
CA ALA A 51 0.76 -2.12 0.04
C ALA A 51 1.40 -3.48 -0.16
N TYR A 52 2.73 -3.52 -0.28
CA TYR A 52 3.44 -4.78 -0.48
C TYR A 52 3.26 -5.72 0.71
N ASN A 53 3.38 -5.19 1.92
CA ASN A 53 3.23 -6.04 3.10
C ASN A 53 1.80 -6.52 3.27
N ALA A 54 0.81 -5.70 2.90
CA ALA A 54 -0.57 -6.15 2.90
C ALA A 54 -0.77 -7.26 1.87
N HIS A 55 -0.17 -7.10 0.69
CA HIS A 55 -0.22 -8.10 -0.37
C HIS A 55 0.38 -9.43 0.12
N LYS A 56 1.55 -9.37 0.75
CA LYS A 56 2.19 -10.57 1.28
C LYS A 56 1.31 -11.26 2.30
N ARG A 57 0.68 -10.49 3.17
CA ARG A 57 -0.17 -11.07 4.21
C ARG A 57 -1.37 -11.77 3.60
N GLU A 58 -1.96 -11.17 2.57
CA GLU A 58 -3.09 -11.78 1.88
C GLU A 58 -2.70 -13.05 1.12
N LYS A 59 -1.44 -13.13 0.72
CA LYS A 59 -0.93 -14.28 -0.02
C LYS A 59 -0.09 -15.18 0.87
N ALA A 60 -0.36 -15.18 2.16
CA ALA A 60 0.41 -16.00 3.10
C ALA A 60 0.46 -17.44 2.61
N GLY A 61 1.66 -18.01 2.58
CA GLY A 61 1.87 -19.36 2.09
C GLY A 61 2.11 -19.45 0.58
N THR A 62 2.00 -18.34 -0.13
CA THR A 62 2.23 -18.28 -1.57
C THR A 62 3.44 -17.39 -1.84
N PRO A 63 4.40 -17.81 -2.68
CA PRO A 63 5.55 -16.95 -2.97
C PRO A 63 5.11 -15.66 -3.66
N VAL A 64 5.74 -14.55 -3.27
CA VAL A 64 5.54 -13.27 -3.94
C VAL A 64 6.90 -12.73 -4.34
N LYS A 65 6.92 -11.79 -5.30
CA LYS A 65 8.17 -11.17 -5.72
C LYS A 65 8.82 -10.44 -4.56
N PRO A 66 10.16 -10.34 -4.53
CA PRO A 66 10.82 -9.45 -3.59
C PRO A 66 10.34 -8.02 -3.78
N PHE A 67 10.41 -7.23 -2.71
CA PHE A 67 9.86 -5.88 -2.72
C PHE A 67 10.40 -5.04 -3.87
N GLU A 68 11.71 -5.06 -4.09
CA GLU A 68 12.29 -4.24 -5.14
C GLU A 68 11.84 -4.65 -6.53
N ALA A 69 11.74 -5.96 -6.77
CA ALA A 69 11.24 -6.44 -8.06
C ALA A 69 9.76 -6.08 -8.25
N TRP A 70 9.00 -6.18 -7.17
CA TRP A 70 7.57 -5.84 -7.22
C TRP A 70 7.37 -4.36 -7.54
N MET A 71 8.20 -3.49 -6.95
CA MET A 71 8.10 -2.05 -7.21
C MET A 71 8.27 -1.71 -8.68
N GLU A 72 9.12 -2.48 -9.38
CA GLU A 72 9.38 -2.22 -10.79
C GLU A 72 8.18 -2.51 -11.68
N THR A 73 7.18 -3.22 -11.17
CA THR A 73 5.99 -3.56 -11.97
C THR A 73 4.89 -2.52 -11.84
N ILE A 74 5.10 -1.47 -11.05
CA ILE A 74 4.07 -0.51 -10.70
C ILE A 74 4.14 0.70 -11.59
N SER A 75 2.99 1.13 -12.13
CA SER A 75 2.91 2.36 -12.91
C SER A 75 2.28 3.51 -12.13
N ASP A 76 1.43 3.22 -11.12
CA ASP A 76 0.81 4.29 -10.34
C ASP A 76 0.34 3.77 -9.00
N VAL A 77 0.26 4.68 -8.03
CA VAL A 77 -0.20 4.38 -6.67
C VAL A 77 -1.26 5.40 -6.29
N ILE A 78 -2.43 4.91 -5.92
CA ILE A 78 -3.56 5.75 -5.56
C ILE A 78 -3.92 5.46 -4.10
N VAL A 79 -3.95 6.51 -3.28
CA VAL A 79 -4.14 6.37 -1.85
C VAL A 79 -5.53 6.78 -1.44
N GLY A 80 -6.05 6.09 -0.45
CA GLY A 80 -7.28 6.47 0.17
C GLY A 80 -8.45 5.76 -0.43
N ASP A 81 -9.59 6.33 -0.22
CA ASP A 81 -10.85 5.74 -0.59
C ASP A 81 -11.08 6.00 -2.06
N ALA A 82 -10.42 5.26 -2.84
CA ALA A 82 -10.51 5.46 -4.26
C ALA A 82 -11.81 4.94 -4.77
N ASN A 83 -12.55 4.95 -4.35
CA ASN A 83 -13.64 4.42 -4.82
C ASN A 83 -14.37 5.21 -5.56
N PRO A 84 -13.96 5.28 -6.05
CA PRO A 84 -14.27 5.99 -6.63
C PRO A 84 -15.47 6.28 -6.66
N LYS A 85 -15.59 6.02 -6.01
CA LYS A 85 -16.37 6.18 -5.61
C LYS A 85 -16.41 6.89 -5.23
N ALA A 86 -16.22 7.10 -5.30
CA ALA A 86 -16.02 7.50 -4.75
C ALA A 86 -15.71 8.29 -4.75
N THR A 87 -15.88 8.37 -5.10
CA THR A 87 -15.48 8.81 -4.95
C THR A 87 -15.46 9.44 -5.08
N GLU A 88 -15.89 9.56 -5.30
CA GLU A 88 -15.81 9.68 -5.23
C GLU A 88 -15.90 10.27 -5.08
N LYS A 89 -16.26 10.64 -5.04
CA LYS A 89 -16.40 10.81 -4.77
C LYS A 89 -16.31 11.33 -4.64
N GLU A 90 -16.45 11.38 -5.05
CA GLU A 90 -16.28 11.42 -4.89
C GLU A 90 -16.24 11.66 -4.98
N ALA A 91 -16.58 12.00 -5.21
CA ALA A 91 -16.59 11.85 -5.31
C ALA A 91 -16.78 12.00 -5.18
#